data_a0e59e096e12c4d797355deb9ec231c1
#
_entry.id   a0e59e096e12c4d797355deb9ec231c1
#
_cell.length_a   1.000
_cell.length_b   1.000
_cell.length_c   1.000
_cell.angle_alpha   90.00
_cell.angle_beta   90.00
_cell.angle_gamma   90.00
#
_symmetry.space_group_name_H-M   'P 1'
#
loop_
_entity.id
_entity.type
_entity.pdbx_description
1 polymer ?
#
loop_
_entity_poly.entity_id
_entity_poly.type
_entity_poly.pdbx_seq_one_letter_code
_entity_poly.pdbx_strand_id
1 'polypeptide(L)'
;MKIYRAFPMAFSHLGQRTNNQDYLYPNVDKATEQTELFVVCDGMGGADKGEVASKLLCEAVADYVITMGNPTLDAAHIQVILNRAYEAYRTYLAQNPLLSRMGSTLALLQLHQQGATICHIGDSRVYQLRAGQVIFQTKDHRQVEDMVEAGIITATQALTHPWRNRLSRAVMASVTDKEGEPVKLMADIVTLTDVQAGDYFFMCTDGVLEAIDTYILETVLASNMPDQAKSESLQALCSAHSKDNYSGYLIGISYVAHTDSAQSIHTITNYAD
;
A
#
# COMPACT_ATOMS: atom_id res chain seq x y z
N MET A 1 3.67 -14.58 -16.37
CA MET A 1 3.84 -13.32 -17.16
C MET A 1 5.01 -12.51 -16.63
N LYS A 2 5.52 -11.52 -17.39
CA LYS A 2 6.52 -10.56 -16.90
C LYS A 2 5.94 -9.15 -17.05
N ILE A 3 5.88 -8.41 -15.93
CA ILE A 3 5.28 -7.08 -15.87
C ILE A 3 6.39 -6.04 -15.95
N TYR A 4 6.31 -5.15 -16.93
CA TYR A 4 7.21 -4.01 -17.09
C TYR A 4 6.48 -2.74 -16.70
N ARG A 5 7.17 -1.87 -15.98
CA ARG A 5 6.65 -0.61 -15.44
C ARG A 5 7.27 0.58 -16.17
N ALA A 6 6.52 1.66 -16.27
CA ALA A 6 7.09 2.97 -16.46
C ALA A 6 7.90 3.37 -15.20
N PHE A 7 8.65 4.44 -15.27
CA PHE A 7 9.36 4.96 -14.08
C PHE A 7 8.32 5.37 -13.02
N PRO A 8 8.35 4.76 -11.81
CA PRO A 8 7.36 5.07 -10.78
C PRO A 8 7.53 6.49 -10.26
N MET A 9 6.43 7.23 -10.13
CA MET A 9 6.43 8.55 -9.52
C MET A 9 6.07 8.42 -8.05
N ALA A 10 6.94 8.89 -7.16
CA ALA A 10 6.74 8.89 -5.72
C ALA A 10 6.71 10.32 -5.19
N PHE A 11 5.93 10.55 -4.15
CA PHE A 11 5.92 11.81 -3.42
C PHE A 11 5.64 11.57 -1.92
N SER A 12 6.20 12.45 -1.09
CA SER A 12 5.97 12.44 0.36
C SER A 12 6.17 13.85 0.89
N HIS A 13 5.12 14.43 1.44
CA HIS A 13 5.09 15.82 1.86
C HIS A 13 4.51 16.00 3.26
N LEU A 14 4.98 17.04 3.93
CA LEU A 14 4.62 17.37 5.30
C LEU A 14 3.16 17.84 5.46
N GLY A 15 2.57 18.41 4.40
CA GLY A 15 1.28 19.09 4.50
C GLY A 15 1.36 20.25 5.47
N GLN A 16 0.36 20.37 6.35
CA GLN A 16 0.33 21.42 7.40
C GLN A 16 0.83 20.90 8.78
N ARG A 17 1.38 19.70 8.84
CA ARG A 17 1.94 19.08 10.05
C ARG A 17 3.36 19.61 10.32
N THR A 18 3.85 19.41 11.54
CA THR A 18 5.22 19.74 11.94
C THR A 18 6.20 18.59 11.74
N ASN A 19 5.70 17.38 11.56
CA ASN A 19 6.47 16.17 11.34
C ASN A 19 5.80 15.30 10.27
N ASN A 20 6.60 14.62 9.45
CA ASN A 20 6.08 13.65 8.51
C ASN A 20 6.10 12.27 9.15
N GLN A 21 4.91 11.72 9.39
CA GLN A 21 4.71 10.38 9.96
C GLN A 21 4.49 9.32 8.89
N ASP A 22 4.39 9.72 7.62
CA ASP A 22 4.35 8.80 6.49
C ASP A 22 5.75 8.26 6.18
N TYR A 23 5.81 7.02 5.70
CA TYR A 23 7.03 6.42 5.20
C TYR A 23 6.77 5.58 3.96
N LEU A 24 7.68 5.68 2.99
CA LEU A 24 7.61 4.97 1.72
C LEU A 24 8.79 4.01 1.56
N TYR A 25 8.54 2.85 0.94
CA TYR A 25 9.61 1.99 0.44
C TYR A 25 9.30 1.54 -1.01
N PRO A 26 10.25 1.74 -1.95
CA PRO A 26 11.48 2.53 -1.81
C PRO A 26 11.20 4.00 -1.45
N ASN A 27 12.16 4.69 -0.82
CA ASN A 27 12.02 6.13 -0.60
C ASN A 27 11.81 6.89 -1.92
N VAL A 28 11.29 8.11 -1.83
CA VAL A 28 11.19 9.04 -2.97
C VAL A 28 12.53 9.09 -3.71
N ASP A 29 12.50 9.07 -5.03
CA ASP A 29 13.67 9.04 -5.95
C ASP A 29 14.53 7.76 -5.90
N LYS A 30 14.09 6.71 -5.22
CA LYS A 30 14.78 5.41 -5.18
C LYS A 30 14.08 4.32 -5.96
N ALA A 31 12.82 4.49 -6.30
CA ALA A 31 12.11 3.55 -7.16
C ALA A 31 12.62 3.65 -8.60
N THR A 32 12.68 2.52 -9.27
CA THR A 32 13.10 2.40 -10.67
C THR A 32 12.10 1.55 -11.45
N GLU A 33 12.27 1.46 -12.76
CA GLU A 33 11.46 0.57 -13.61
C GLU A 33 11.61 -0.93 -13.24
N GLN A 34 12.65 -1.29 -12.46
CA GLN A 34 12.87 -2.65 -11.96
C GLN A 34 12.25 -2.89 -10.58
N THR A 35 11.76 -1.85 -9.92
CA THR A 35 11.18 -1.98 -8.57
C THR A 35 9.90 -2.82 -8.61
N GLU A 36 9.85 -3.91 -7.86
CA GLU A 36 8.71 -4.83 -7.80
C GLU A 36 7.90 -4.70 -6.52
N LEU A 37 8.49 -4.11 -5.46
CA LEU A 37 7.86 -3.93 -4.16
C LEU A 37 7.70 -2.45 -3.85
N PHE A 38 6.47 -2.07 -3.49
CA PHE A 38 6.11 -0.71 -3.05
C PHE A 38 5.36 -0.81 -1.74
N VAL A 39 5.71 0.04 -0.79
CA VAL A 39 5.07 0.10 0.53
C VAL A 39 4.78 1.55 0.89
N VAL A 40 3.59 1.80 1.38
CA VAL A 40 3.14 3.09 1.93
C VAL A 40 2.63 2.83 3.34
N CYS A 41 3.19 3.53 4.30
CA CYS A 41 2.82 3.45 5.71
C CYS A 41 2.53 4.85 6.25
N ASP A 42 1.41 4.99 6.95
CA ASP A 42 1.04 6.18 7.71
C ASP A 42 1.17 5.88 9.20
N GLY A 43 2.07 6.59 9.84
CA GLY A 43 2.39 6.39 11.24
C GLY A 43 1.42 7.11 12.17
N MET A 44 0.80 6.35 13.04
CA MET A 44 -0.17 6.88 14.00
C MET A 44 0.48 7.21 15.35
N GLY A 45 0.12 8.38 15.87
CA GLY A 45 0.46 8.74 17.23
C GLY A 45 1.03 10.15 17.38
N GLY A 46 0.26 11.12 17.77
CA GLY A 46 0.70 12.51 17.96
C GLY A 46 1.99 12.66 18.78
N ALA A 47 1.99 12.40 20.09
CA ALA A 47 3.18 12.35 20.93
C ALA A 47 3.98 11.03 20.78
N ASP A 48 3.47 10.07 20.07
CA ASP A 48 3.83 8.65 20.15
C ASP A 48 4.73 8.15 18.99
N LYS A 49 5.48 9.04 18.30
CA LYS A 49 6.49 8.62 17.32
C LYS A 49 5.95 7.83 16.11
N GLY A 50 4.87 8.33 15.48
CA GLY A 50 4.32 7.72 14.24
C GLY A 50 5.36 7.56 13.13
N GLU A 51 6.28 8.54 12.99
CA GLU A 51 7.39 8.49 12.01
C GLU A 51 8.33 7.31 12.22
N VAL A 52 8.47 6.85 13.47
CA VAL A 52 9.27 5.67 13.77
C VAL A 52 8.50 4.39 13.48
N ALA A 53 7.20 4.39 13.77
CA ALA A 53 6.35 3.23 13.52
C ALA A 53 6.23 2.93 12.02
N SER A 54 5.91 3.93 11.21
CA SER A 54 5.82 3.75 9.75
C SER A 54 7.14 3.30 9.14
N LYS A 55 8.26 3.88 9.61
CA LYS A 55 9.60 3.49 9.17
C LYS A 55 9.92 2.05 9.51
N LEU A 56 9.76 1.64 10.77
CA LEU A 56 10.07 0.27 11.23
C LEU A 56 9.23 -0.77 10.49
N LEU A 57 7.96 -0.48 10.19
CA LEU A 57 7.11 -1.37 9.43
C LEU A 57 7.58 -1.51 7.98
N CYS A 58 7.87 -0.40 7.29
CA CYS A 58 8.43 -0.44 5.94
C CYS A 58 9.76 -1.20 5.88
N GLU A 59 10.66 -0.97 6.85
CA GLU A 59 11.95 -1.67 6.95
C GLU A 59 11.73 -3.18 7.18
N ALA A 60 10.80 -3.58 8.05
CA ALA A 60 10.49 -5.00 8.29
C ALA A 60 10.00 -5.71 7.01
N VAL A 61 9.20 -5.03 6.19
CA VAL A 61 8.76 -5.55 4.88
C VAL A 61 9.96 -5.69 3.94
N ALA A 62 10.72 -4.62 3.76
CA ALA A 62 11.84 -4.57 2.82
C ALA A 62 12.93 -5.59 3.17
N ASP A 63 13.35 -5.63 4.42
CA ASP A 63 14.39 -6.54 4.91
C ASP A 63 13.97 -8.01 4.76
N TYR A 64 12.70 -8.31 5.04
CA TYR A 64 12.18 -9.66 4.82
C TYR A 64 12.27 -10.07 3.36
N VAL A 65 11.75 -9.24 2.45
CA VAL A 65 11.70 -9.54 1.01
C VAL A 65 13.11 -9.68 0.44
N ILE A 66 14.03 -8.77 0.80
CA ILE A 66 15.43 -8.82 0.36
C ILE A 66 16.12 -10.10 0.89
N THR A 67 15.97 -10.39 2.18
CA THR A 67 16.63 -11.55 2.82
C THR A 67 16.13 -12.87 2.26
N MET A 68 14.85 -12.95 1.91
CA MET A 68 14.23 -14.15 1.33
C MET A 68 14.41 -14.28 -0.18
N GLY A 69 15.13 -13.36 -0.83
CA GLY A 69 15.38 -13.41 -2.27
C GLY A 69 14.17 -13.05 -3.12
N ASN A 70 13.38 -12.09 -2.66
CA ASN A 70 12.19 -11.57 -3.36
C ASN A 70 11.12 -12.64 -3.65
N PRO A 71 10.60 -13.36 -2.63
CA PRO A 71 9.55 -14.34 -2.83
C PRO A 71 8.24 -13.66 -3.23
N THR A 72 7.38 -14.36 -3.96
CA THR A 72 5.97 -13.94 -4.10
C THR A 72 5.30 -14.02 -2.74
N LEU A 73 4.82 -12.87 -2.25
CA LEU A 73 4.24 -12.76 -0.92
C LEU A 73 2.86 -13.41 -0.86
N ASP A 74 2.66 -14.19 0.18
CA ASP A 74 1.38 -14.80 0.56
C ASP A 74 1.05 -14.50 2.04
N ALA A 75 -0.04 -15.05 2.54
CA ALA A 75 -0.48 -14.84 3.92
C ALA A 75 0.56 -15.29 4.96
N ALA A 76 1.32 -16.36 4.69
CA ALA A 76 2.34 -16.84 5.60
C ALA A 76 3.53 -15.87 5.69
N HIS A 77 4.00 -15.38 4.54
CA HIS A 77 5.04 -14.36 4.47
C HIS A 77 4.62 -13.07 5.18
N ILE A 78 3.39 -12.59 4.91
CA ILE A 78 2.86 -11.39 5.54
C ILE A 78 2.77 -11.55 7.06
N GLN A 79 2.33 -12.70 7.58
CA GLN A 79 2.29 -12.93 9.03
C GLN A 79 3.69 -12.85 9.66
N VAL A 80 4.72 -13.39 9.01
CA VAL A 80 6.10 -13.28 9.50
C VAL A 80 6.58 -11.83 9.49
N ILE A 81 6.30 -11.08 8.43
CA ILE A 81 6.63 -9.66 8.32
C ILE A 81 5.99 -8.86 9.46
N LEU A 82 4.69 -9.05 9.66
CA LEU A 82 3.94 -8.33 10.69
C LEU A 82 4.44 -8.65 12.10
N ASN A 83 4.79 -9.91 12.35
CA ASN A 83 5.39 -10.31 13.64
C ASN A 83 6.75 -9.63 13.85
N ARG A 84 7.60 -9.52 12.81
CA ARG A 84 8.88 -8.79 12.90
C ARG A 84 8.68 -7.31 13.19
N ALA A 85 7.74 -6.67 12.50
CA ALA A 85 7.40 -5.27 12.75
C ALA A 85 6.90 -5.05 14.18
N TYR A 86 6.03 -5.94 14.65
CA TYR A 86 5.51 -5.90 16.02
C TYR A 86 6.63 -6.02 17.06
N GLU A 87 7.57 -6.96 16.89
CA GLU A 87 8.70 -7.10 17.80
C GLU A 87 9.66 -5.90 17.74
N ALA A 88 9.83 -5.28 16.56
CA ALA A 88 10.58 -4.04 16.44
C ALA A 88 9.89 -2.88 17.23
N TYR A 89 8.56 -2.78 17.17
CA TYR A 89 7.79 -1.83 17.96
C TYR A 89 7.96 -2.08 19.47
N ARG A 90 7.82 -3.32 19.91
CA ARG A 90 8.02 -3.67 21.33
C ARG A 90 9.41 -3.32 21.82
N THR A 91 10.43 -3.63 21.03
CA THR A 91 11.83 -3.28 21.34
C THR A 91 12.00 -1.77 21.47
N TYR A 92 11.41 -1.00 20.54
CA TYR A 92 11.49 0.45 20.60
C TYR A 92 10.75 1.02 21.82
N LEU A 93 9.56 0.51 22.15
CA LEU A 93 8.80 0.93 23.35
C LEU A 93 9.57 0.62 24.64
N ALA A 94 10.21 -0.53 24.74
CA ALA A 94 11.02 -0.91 25.91
C ALA A 94 12.21 0.06 26.14
N GLN A 95 12.78 0.61 25.06
CA GLN A 95 13.86 1.60 25.10
C GLN A 95 13.36 3.03 25.33
N ASN A 96 12.06 3.27 25.20
CA ASN A 96 11.43 4.59 25.29
C ASN A 96 10.25 4.60 26.27
N PRO A 97 10.49 4.50 27.59
CA PRO A 97 9.45 4.23 28.60
C PRO A 97 8.41 5.36 28.76
N LEU A 98 8.61 6.51 28.13
CA LEU A 98 7.61 7.59 28.08
C LEU A 98 6.51 7.34 27.02
N LEU A 99 6.75 6.40 26.10
CA LEU A 99 5.78 6.01 25.08
C LEU A 99 4.93 4.85 25.60
N SER A 100 3.62 4.91 25.35
CA SER A 100 2.68 3.86 25.77
C SER A 100 2.31 2.89 24.64
N ARG A 101 2.37 3.37 23.40
CA ARG A 101 2.01 2.60 22.20
C ARG A 101 2.63 3.23 20.97
N MET A 102 2.69 2.47 19.89
CA MET A 102 3.04 2.96 18.56
C MET A 102 2.35 2.10 17.50
N GLY A 103 2.10 2.67 16.33
CA GLY A 103 1.43 1.95 15.26
C GLY A 103 1.51 2.64 13.92
N SER A 104 1.13 1.92 12.87
CA SER A 104 1.09 2.41 11.50
C SER A 104 0.06 1.67 10.68
N THR A 105 -0.42 2.29 9.61
CA THR A 105 -1.09 1.60 8.50
C THR A 105 -0.06 0.84 7.67
N LEU A 106 -0.53 -0.05 6.82
CA LEU A 106 0.26 -0.74 5.78
C LEU A 106 -0.54 -0.77 4.50
N ALA A 107 -0.01 -0.24 3.42
CA ALA A 107 -0.43 -0.52 2.06
C ALA A 107 0.79 -1.03 1.28
N LEU A 108 0.72 -2.26 0.79
CA LEU A 108 1.80 -2.95 0.09
C LEU A 108 1.31 -3.40 -1.28
N LEU A 109 2.13 -3.18 -2.29
CA LEU A 109 1.99 -3.71 -3.64
C LEU A 109 3.27 -4.44 -4.03
N GLN A 110 3.15 -5.71 -4.41
CA GLN A 110 4.23 -6.47 -5.03
C GLN A 110 3.81 -6.92 -6.43
N LEU A 111 4.55 -6.50 -7.45
CA LEU A 111 4.39 -6.96 -8.83
C LEU A 111 5.26 -8.19 -9.07
N HIS A 112 4.67 -9.27 -9.58
CA HIS A 112 5.35 -10.55 -9.78
C HIS A 112 4.81 -11.31 -11.01
N GLN A 113 5.36 -12.48 -11.31
CA GLN A 113 5.00 -13.25 -12.51
C GLN A 113 3.53 -13.71 -12.58
N GLN A 114 2.82 -13.75 -11.47
CA GLN A 114 1.41 -14.16 -11.41
C GLN A 114 0.44 -12.96 -11.40
N GLY A 115 0.96 -11.72 -11.29
CA GLY A 115 0.15 -10.51 -11.20
C GLY A 115 0.67 -9.52 -10.16
N ALA A 116 -0.23 -9.01 -9.35
CA ALA A 116 0.04 -8.06 -8.28
C ALA A 116 -0.53 -8.57 -6.96
N THR A 117 0.33 -8.82 -5.96
CA THR A 117 -0.13 -9.05 -4.58
C THR A 117 -0.27 -7.72 -3.88
N ILE A 118 -1.44 -7.47 -3.32
CA ILE A 118 -1.76 -6.31 -2.50
C ILE A 118 -2.05 -6.81 -1.09
N CYS A 119 -1.43 -6.16 -0.11
CA CYS A 119 -1.70 -6.38 1.30
C CYS A 119 -1.94 -5.04 1.98
N HIS A 120 -3.00 -4.92 2.80
CA HIS A 120 -3.22 -3.69 3.54
C HIS A 120 -3.79 -3.92 4.94
N ILE A 121 -3.49 -2.96 5.83
CA ILE A 121 -4.05 -2.79 7.17
C ILE A 121 -4.19 -1.28 7.41
N GLY A 122 -5.38 -0.81 7.73
CA GLY A 122 -5.63 0.60 7.94
C GLY A 122 -6.43 1.23 6.81
N ASP A 123 -6.22 2.51 6.57
CA ASP A 123 -6.93 3.32 5.58
C ASP A 123 -6.03 4.01 4.54
N SER A 124 -4.73 3.67 4.52
CA SER A 124 -3.90 3.87 3.34
C SER A 124 -4.36 2.95 2.23
N ARG A 125 -4.46 3.46 1.00
CA ARG A 125 -5.14 2.75 -0.09
C ARG A 125 -4.22 2.32 -1.21
N VAL A 126 -4.61 1.24 -1.89
CA VAL A 126 -4.08 0.81 -3.19
C VAL A 126 -5.24 0.76 -4.18
N TYR A 127 -5.06 1.41 -5.33
CA TYR A 127 -5.98 1.38 -6.45
C TYR A 127 -5.33 0.69 -7.65
N GLN A 128 -6.13 -0.03 -8.45
CA GLN A 128 -5.80 -0.37 -9.83
C GLN A 128 -6.76 0.36 -10.75
N LEU A 129 -6.21 1.10 -11.72
CA LEU A 129 -7.00 1.81 -12.72
C LEU A 129 -6.69 1.27 -14.11
N ARG A 130 -7.72 1.16 -14.94
CA ARG A 130 -7.62 0.77 -16.35
C ARG A 130 -8.46 1.72 -17.19
N ALA A 131 -7.87 2.26 -18.26
CA ALA A 131 -8.52 3.23 -19.14
C ALA A 131 -9.16 4.41 -18.37
N GLY A 132 -8.49 4.87 -17.29
CA GLY A 132 -8.97 5.97 -16.46
C GLY A 132 -10.07 5.62 -15.46
N GLN A 133 -10.45 4.35 -15.32
CA GLN A 133 -11.49 3.90 -14.38
C GLN A 133 -10.86 3.08 -13.26
N VAL A 134 -11.28 3.29 -12.03
CA VAL A 134 -10.92 2.43 -10.90
C VAL A 134 -11.60 1.07 -11.06
N ILE A 135 -10.79 0.01 -11.24
CA ILE A 135 -11.27 -1.37 -11.36
C ILE A 135 -11.03 -2.18 -10.09
N PHE A 136 -10.17 -1.69 -9.19
CA PHE A 136 -9.93 -2.25 -7.85
C PHE A 136 -9.53 -1.13 -6.90
N GLN A 137 -9.98 -1.25 -5.64
CA GLN A 137 -9.58 -0.40 -4.52
C GLN A 137 -9.59 -1.23 -3.23
N THR A 138 -8.59 -1.04 -2.37
CA THR A 138 -8.61 -1.58 -1.01
C THR A 138 -9.72 -0.92 -0.18
N LYS A 139 -10.31 -1.68 0.74
CA LYS A 139 -11.36 -1.17 1.62
C LYS A 139 -10.76 -0.68 2.93
N ASP A 140 -11.11 0.54 3.33
CA ASP A 140 -10.59 1.12 4.57
C ASP A 140 -11.00 0.32 5.81
N HIS A 141 -10.06 0.13 6.73
CA HIS A 141 -10.32 -0.44 8.04
C HIS A 141 -10.64 0.69 9.04
N ARG A 142 -11.84 1.27 8.90
CA ARG A 142 -12.35 2.31 9.79
C ARG A 142 -13.54 1.80 10.59
N GLN A 143 -13.66 2.25 11.84
CA GLN A 143 -14.77 1.83 12.71
C GLN A 143 -16.14 2.16 12.09
N VAL A 144 -16.26 3.27 11.37
CA VAL A 144 -17.50 3.64 10.69
C VAL A 144 -17.83 2.72 9.53
N GLU A 145 -16.84 2.18 8.82
CA GLU A 145 -17.07 1.19 7.76
C GLU A 145 -17.59 -0.12 8.35
N ASP A 146 -17.01 -0.57 9.47
CA ASP A 146 -17.51 -1.75 10.19
C ASP A 146 -18.97 -1.55 10.69
N MET A 147 -19.31 -0.32 11.14
CA MET A 147 -20.67 0.02 11.56
C MET A 147 -21.65 0.05 10.38
N VAL A 148 -21.23 0.51 9.21
CA VAL A 148 -22.05 0.48 7.98
C VAL A 148 -22.31 -0.96 7.55
N GLU A 149 -21.26 -1.81 7.55
CA GLU A 149 -21.42 -3.25 7.22
C GLU A 149 -22.34 -4.00 8.17
N ALA A 150 -22.24 -3.67 9.47
CA ALA A 150 -23.11 -4.23 10.48
C ALA A 150 -24.55 -3.68 10.43
N GLY A 151 -24.84 -2.73 9.53
CA GLY A 151 -26.15 -2.07 9.41
C GLY A 151 -26.49 -1.15 10.59
N ILE A 152 -25.51 -0.74 11.40
CA ILE A 152 -25.69 0.13 12.57
C ILE A 152 -25.91 1.58 12.14
N ILE A 153 -25.17 2.03 11.13
CA ILE A 153 -25.31 3.35 10.52
C ILE A 153 -25.36 3.23 8.99
N THR A 154 -25.88 4.26 8.32
CA THR A 154 -25.85 4.34 6.86
C THR A 154 -24.49 4.91 6.38
N ALA A 155 -24.13 4.66 5.12
CA ALA A 155 -22.92 5.26 4.50
C ALA A 155 -22.93 6.81 4.58
N THR A 156 -24.11 7.43 4.43
CA THR A 156 -24.24 8.90 4.57
C THR A 156 -23.94 9.36 6.01
N GLN A 157 -24.38 8.61 7.01
CA GLN A 157 -24.09 8.93 8.42
C GLN A 157 -22.61 8.74 8.75
N ALA A 158 -21.93 7.79 8.12
CA ALA A 158 -20.51 7.55 8.32
C ALA A 158 -19.65 8.78 7.95
N LEU A 159 -20.03 9.54 6.91
CA LEU A 159 -19.27 10.72 6.43
C LEU A 159 -19.14 11.82 7.49
N THR A 160 -20.14 11.97 8.37
CA THR A 160 -20.16 13.02 9.41
C THR A 160 -20.00 12.46 10.82
N HIS A 161 -19.79 11.15 10.95
CA HIS A 161 -19.68 10.51 12.25
C HIS A 161 -18.44 10.98 13.02
N PRO A 162 -18.50 11.18 14.36
CA PRO A 162 -17.33 11.58 15.18
C PRO A 162 -16.14 10.62 15.06
N TRP A 163 -16.39 9.35 14.75
CA TRP A 163 -15.38 8.30 14.62
C TRP A 163 -14.94 8.02 13.18
N ARG A 164 -15.30 8.88 12.22
CA ARG A 164 -14.99 8.66 10.78
C ARG A 164 -13.52 8.44 10.47
N ASN A 165 -12.62 9.02 11.31
CA ASN A 165 -11.17 8.88 11.16
C ASN A 165 -10.57 7.86 12.15
N ARG A 166 -11.40 7.05 12.84
CA ARG A 166 -10.90 6.02 13.74
C ARG A 166 -10.69 4.71 13.00
N LEU A 167 -9.45 4.25 13.01
CA LEU A 167 -9.12 2.94 12.48
C LEU A 167 -9.72 1.83 13.35
N SER A 168 -10.20 0.77 12.71
CA SER A 168 -10.57 -0.49 13.36
C SER A 168 -9.42 -1.50 13.34
N ARG A 169 -8.46 -1.34 12.41
CA ARG A 169 -7.27 -2.17 12.31
C ARG A 169 -6.04 -1.32 11.99
N ALA A 170 -4.92 -1.65 12.63
CA ALA A 170 -3.59 -1.09 12.38
C ALA A 170 -2.52 -2.09 12.84
N VAL A 171 -1.31 -1.96 12.33
CA VAL A 171 -0.14 -2.61 12.91
C VAL A 171 0.27 -1.82 14.13
N MET A 172 0.00 -2.34 15.34
CA MET A 172 0.18 -1.58 16.58
C MET A 172 0.75 -2.48 17.69
N ALA A 173 1.63 -1.90 18.51
CA ALA A 173 2.07 -2.46 19.77
C ALA A 173 1.86 -1.48 20.93
N SER A 174 1.65 -2.02 22.13
CA SER A 174 1.45 -1.28 23.37
C SER A 174 2.29 -1.87 24.49
N VAL A 175 2.69 -1.05 25.46
CA VAL A 175 3.35 -1.51 26.68
C VAL A 175 2.48 -2.42 27.56
N THR A 176 1.17 -2.45 27.30
CA THR A 176 0.21 -3.32 27.99
C THR A 176 0.06 -4.69 27.35
N ASP A 177 0.67 -4.91 26.17
CA ASP A 177 0.62 -6.19 25.49
C ASP A 177 1.42 -7.22 26.28
N LYS A 178 0.83 -8.40 26.49
CA LYS A 178 1.47 -9.45 27.28
C LYS A 178 2.56 -10.14 26.46
N GLU A 179 3.67 -10.42 27.13
CA GLU A 179 4.79 -11.14 26.53
C GLU A 179 4.37 -12.57 26.17
N GLY A 180 4.68 -12.97 24.93
CA GLY A 180 4.38 -14.33 24.43
C GLY A 180 2.94 -14.54 23.94
N GLU A 181 2.03 -13.58 24.04
CA GLU A 181 0.72 -13.68 23.39
C GLU A 181 0.86 -13.41 21.88
N PRO A 182 0.39 -14.33 21.02
CA PRO A 182 0.44 -14.11 19.58
C PRO A 182 -0.47 -12.95 19.20
N VAL A 183 0.08 -11.92 18.56
CA VAL A 183 -0.70 -10.82 18.04
C VAL A 183 -1.35 -11.26 16.73
N LYS A 184 -2.66 -11.36 16.73
CA LYS A 184 -3.41 -11.65 15.51
C LYS A 184 -3.56 -10.35 14.70
N LEU A 185 -2.53 -10.03 13.92
CA LEU A 185 -2.60 -8.94 12.95
C LEU A 185 -3.38 -9.43 11.72
N MET A 186 -4.53 -8.84 11.48
CA MET A 186 -5.39 -9.22 10.36
C MET A 186 -5.18 -8.25 9.20
N ALA A 187 -4.34 -8.67 8.26
CA ALA A 187 -4.19 -8.00 6.98
C ALA A 187 -5.18 -8.55 5.95
N ASP A 188 -5.72 -7.69 5.12
CA ASP A 188 -6.41 -8.11 3.90
C ASP A 188 -5.38 -8.30 2.79
N ILE A 189 -5.41 -9.47 2.14
CA ILE A 189 -4.45 -9.85 1.10
C ILE A 189 -5.23 -10.30 -0.13
N VAL A 190 -4.89 -9.74 -1.28
CA VAL A 190 -5.47 -10.11 -2.56
C VAL A 190 -4.39 -10.20 -3.63
N THR A 191 -4.52 -11.16 -4.55
CA THR A 191 -3.69 -11.25 -5.74
C THR A 191 -4.53 -10.93 -6.97
N LEU A 192 -4.21 -9.83 -7.64
CA LEU A 192 -4.81 -9.42 -8.90
C LEU A 192 -4.05 -10.07 -10.04
N THR A 193 -4.67 -11.01 -10.73
CA THR A 193 -4.06 -11.77 -11.84
C THR A 193 -4.26 -11.11 -13.20
N ASP A 194 -5.24 -10.20 -13.31
CA ASP A 194 -5.51 -9.41 -14.50
C ASP A 194 -4.80 -8.05 -14.42
N VAL A 195 -3.51 -8.05 -14.75
CA VAL A 195 -2.70 -6.84 -14.91
C VAL A 195 -2.35 -6.68 -16.39
N GLN A 196 -2.65 -5.51 -16.96
CA GLN A 196 -2.52 -5.23 -18.39
C GLN A 196 -1.62 -4.00 -18.64
N ALA A 197 -1.05 -3.93 -19.84
CA ALA A 197 -0.38 -2.71 -20.30
C ALA A 197 -1.39 -1.53 -20.33
N GLY A 198 -0.97 -0.39 -19.83
CA GLY A 198 -1.83 0.79 -19.66
C GLY A 198 -2.56 0.86 -18.32
N ASP A 199 -2.49 -0.18 -17.48
CA ASP A 199 -2.96 -0.08 -16.10
C ASP A 199 -2.08 0.87 -15.29
N TYR A 200 -2.69 1.51 -14.29
CA TYR A 200 -2.00 2.21 -13.23
C TYR A 200 -2.30 1.58 -11.88
N PHE A 201 -1.29 1.48 -11.04
CA PHE A 201 -1.47 1.35 -9.60
C PHE A 201 -1.20 2.70 -8.95
N PHE A 202 -2.13 3.13 -8.10
CA PHE A 202 -1.98 4.32 -7.28
C PHE A 202 -2.05 3.90 -5.81
N MET A 203 -1.04 4.30 -5.03
CA MET A 203 -0.97 4.01 -3.60
C MET A 203 -0.87 5.32 -2.85
N CYS A 204 -1.60 5.47 -1.74
CA CYS A 204 -1.58 6.73 -1.00
C CYS A 204 -1.95 6.56 0.48
N THR A 205 -1.46 7.50 1.30
CA THR A 205 -1.93 7.74 2.67
C THR A 205 -3.24 8.52 2.66
N ASP A 206 -3.93 8.59 3.80
CA ASP A 206 -5.24 9.23 3.94
C ASP A 206 -5.19 10.75 3.70
N GLY A 207 -4.06 11.41 3.97
CA GLY A 207 -3.89 12.83 3.68
C GLY A 207 -4.03 13.18 2.19
N VAL A 208 -3.75 12.25 1.28
CA VAL A 208 -4.03 12.40 -0.15
C VAL A 208 -5.55 12.44 -0.39
N LEU A 209 -6.30 11.64 0.35
CA LEU A 209 -7.76 11.51 0.20
C LEU A 209 -8.53 12.73 0.74
N GLU A 210 -7.87 13.63 1.48
CA GLU A 210 -8.46 14.93 1.83
C GLU A 210 -8.67 15.83 0.61
N ALA A 211 -7.86 15.65 -0.46
CA ALA A 211 -7.87 16.48 -1.66
C ALA A 211 -8.34 15.73 -2.91
N ILE A 212 -8.20 14.41 -2.94
CA ILE A 212 -8.38 13.60 -4.14
C ILE A 212 -9.41 12.51 -3.86
N ASP A 213 -10.58 12.65 -4.45
CA ASP A 213 -11.59 11.60 -4.50
C ASP A 213 -11.40 10.71 -5.75
N THR A 214 -12.24 9.68 -5.89
CA THR A 214 -12.19 8.76 -7.02
C THR A 214 -12.40 9.47 -8.35
N TYR A 215 -13.29 10.46 -8.42
CA TYR A 215 -13.59 11.18 -9.66
C TYR A 215 -12.38 12.01 -10.14
N ILE A 216 -11.71 12.71 -9.22
CA ILE A 216 -10.49 13.47 -9.51
C ILE A 216 -9.38 12.53 -9.97
N LEU A 217 -9.17 11.41 -9.25
CA LEU A 217 -8.16 10.43 -9.60
C LEU A 217 -8.38 9.86 -11.00
N GLU A 218 -9.59 9.43 -11.32
CA GLU A 218 -9.98 8.93 -12.64
C GLU A 218 -9.77 9.98 -13.73
N THR A 219 -10.18 11.22 -13.48
CA THR A 219 -10.03 12.34 -14.43
C THR A 219 -8.57 12.60 -14.76
N VAL A 220 -7.69 12.66 -13.74
CA VAL A 220 -6.27 12.91 -13.95
C VAL A 220 -5.61 11.73 -14.67
N LEU A 221 -5.91 10.49 -14.28
CA LEU A 221 -5.26 9.32 -14.87
C LEU A 221 -5.80 8.98 -16.27
N ALA A 222 -7.03 9.35 -16.61
CA ALA A 222 -7.57 9.25 -17.96
C ALA A 222 -6.96 10.26 -18.96
N SER A 223 -6.33 11.31 -18.46
CA SER A 223 -5.75 12.35 -19.32
C SER A 223 -4.56 11.85 -20.15
N ASN A 224 -4.29 12.51 -21.27
CA ASN A 224 -3.13 12.23 -22.12
C ASN A 224 -1.81 12.87 -21.62
N MET A 225 -1.78 13.38 -20.38
CA MET A 225 -0.57 13.94 -19.80
C MET A 225 0.50 12.85 -19.56
N PRO A 226 1.80 13.19 -19.65
CA PRO A 226 2.86 12.29 -19.16
C PRO A 226 2.66 11.95 -17.67
N ASP A 227 3.14 10.79 -17.24
CA ASP A 227 2.97 10.31 -15.85
C ASP A 227 3.52 11.29 -14.82
N GLN A 228 4.63 11.97 -15.12
CA GLN A 228 5.15 13.03 -14.28
C GLN A 228 4.14 14.16 -14.09
N ALA A 229 3.53 14.65 -15.16
CA ALA A 229 2.55 15.74 -15.09
C ALA A 229 1.24 15.31 -14.38
N LYS A 230 0.84 14.02 -14.52
CA LYS A 230 -0.27 13.45 -13.73
C LYS A 230 0.07 13.49 -12.24
N SER A 231 1.26 13.00 -11.87
CA SER A 231 1.72 13.00 -10.48
C SER A 231 1.82 14.42 -9.91
N GLU A 232 2.40 15.36 -10.65
CA GLU A 232 2.50 16.77 -10.26
C GLU A 232 1.10 17.42 -10.08
N SER A 233 0.14 17.09 -10.93
CA SER A 233 -1.25 17.56 -10.80
C SER A 233 -1.91 17.07 -9.53
N LEU A 234 -1.73 15.78 -9.18
CA LEU A 234 -2.23 15.22 -7.92
C LEU A 234 -1.56 15.89 -6.71
N GLN A 235 -0.24 16.07 -6.75
CA GLN A 235 0.50 16.73 -5.68
C GLN A 235 0.08 18.20 -5.49
N ALA A 236 -0.19 18.93 -6.58
CA ALA A 236 -0.66 20.30 -6.52
C ALA A 236 -2.01 20.42 -5.80
N LEU A 237 -2.94 19.48 -6.04
CA LEU A 237 -4.22 19.41 -5.33
C LEU A 237 -4.02 19.14 -3.84
N CYS A 238 -3.17 18.17 -3.50
CA CYS A 238 -2.84 17.88 -2.10
C CYS A 238 -2.20 19.08 -1.42
N SER A 239 -1.23 19.74 -2.06
CA SER A 239 -0.58 20.93 -1.53
C SER A 239 -1.55 22.07 -1.22
N ALA A 240 -2.63 22.18 -1.99
CA ALA A 240 -3.64 23.23 -1.81
C ALA A 240 -4.68 22.89 -0.72
N HIS A 241 -4.97 21.62 -0.47
CA HIS A 241 -6.13 21.21 0.30
C HIS A 241 -5.82 20.28 1.47
N SER A 242 -4.75 19.46 1.41
CA SER A 242 -4.43 18.51 2.47
C SER A 242 -3.85 19.20 3.70
N LYS A 243 -4.34 18.79 4.86
CA LYS A 243 -3.87 19.25 6.17
C LYS A 243 -2.87 18.27 6.79
N ASP A 244 -3.06 16.99 6.49
CA ASP A 244 -2.19 15.92 6.96
C ASP A 244 -0.95 15.73 6.07
N ASN A 245 -0.02 14.89 6.53
CA ASN A 245 1.02 14.35 5.68
C ASN A 245 0.38 13.65 4.48
N TYR A 246 0.93 13.82 3.29
CA TYR A 246 0.41 13.16 2.11
C TYR A 246 1.53 12.53 1.28
N SER A 247 1.42 11.22 1.10
CA SER A 247 2.45 10.42 0.45
C SER A 247 1.83 9.38 -0.46
N GLY A 248 2.55 9.01 -1.53
CA GLY A 248 2.04 7.99 -2.43
C GLY A 248 2.96 7.66 -3.58
N TYR A 249 2.49 6.68 -4.37
CA TYR A 249 3.08 6.25 -5.63
C TYR A 249 2.05 6.28 -6.75
N LEU A 250 2.51 6.67 -7.95
CA LEU A 250 1.86 6.39 -9.21
C LEU A 250 2.76 5.48 -10.03
N ILE A 251 2.26 4.28 -10.37
CA ILE A 251 3.01 3.20 -11.02
C ILE A 251 2.26 2.80 -12.30
N GLY A 252 2.77 3.20 -13.46
CA GLY A 252 2.21 2.83 -14.76
C GLY A 252 2.74 1.46 -15.22
N ILE A 253 1.90 0.63 -15.80
CA ILE A 253 2.27 -0.64 -16.42
C ILE A 253 2.50 -0.42 -17.91
N SER A 254 3.76 -0.41 -18.33
CA SER A 254 4.14 -0.11 -19.71
C SER A 254 3.93 -1.28 -20.67
N TYR A 255 4.16 -2.51 -20.18
CA TYR A 255 4.03 -3.72 -20.99
C TYR A 255 3.87 -4.97 -20.10
N VAL A 256 3.14 -5.97 -20.61
CA VAL A 256 3.00 -7.29 -19.98
C VAL A 256 3.34 -8.37 -21.02
N ALA A 257 4.42 -9.12 -20.78
CA ALA A 257 4.78 -10.27 -21.58
C ALA A 257 4.14 -11.54 -21.01
N HIS A 258 3.33 -12.21 -21.81
CA HIS A 258 2.86 -13.55 -21.49
C HIS A 258 3.91 -14.55 -21.99
N THR A 259 4.42 -15.41 -21.10
CA THR A 259 5.22 -16.57 -21.54
C THR A 259 4.26 -17.57 -22.14
N ASP A 260 4.30 -17.74 -23.45
CA ASP A 260 3.60 -18.85 -24.11
C ASP A 260 4.03 -20.16 -23.45
N SER A 261 3.08 -20.90 -22.94
CA SER A 261 3.29 -22.31 -22.57
C SER A 261 3.81 -23.02 -23.83
N ALA A 262 5.01 -23.64 -23.69
CA ALA A 262 5.74 -24.31 -24.75
C ALA A 262 4.83 -24.97 -25.78
N GLN A 263 4.95 -24.56 -27.05
CA GLN A 263 4.42 -25.30 -28.17
C GLN A 263 4.95 -26.73 -28.07
N SER A 264 4.04 -27.67 -27.91
CA SER A 264 4.32 -29.11 -28.08
C SER A 264 4.89 -29.32 -29.47
N ILE A 265 6.19 -29.53 -29.57
CA ILE A 265 6.83 -29.98 -30.81
C ILE A 265 6.30 -31.38 -31.03
N HIS A 266 5.29 -31.52 -31.90
CA HIS A 266 4.92 -32.79 -32.45
C HIS A 266 6.04 -33.22 -33.40
N THR A 267 6.92 -34.06 -32.88
CA THR A 267 7.86 -34.82 -33.74
C THR A 267 7.04 -35.77 -34.62
N ILE A 268 6.87 -35.39 -35.86
CA ILE A 268 6.32 -36.31 -36.87
C ILE A 268 7.44 -37.31 -37.18
N THR A 269 7.34 -38.50 -36.65
CA THR A 269 8.17 -39.64 -37.03
C THR A 269 7.60 -40.18 -38.37
N ASN A 270 8.22 -39.83 -39.49
CA ASN A 270 7.97 -40.48 -40.76
C ASN A 270 8.61 -41.86 -40.71
N TYR A 271 7.79 -42.90 -40.67
CA TYR A 271 8.19 -44.23 -41.07
C TYR A 271 8.12 -44.26 -42.61
N ALA A 272 9.27 -44.38 -43.24
CA ALA A 272 9.39 -44.77 -44.64
C ALA A 272 9.63 -46.28 -44.69
N ASP A 273 8.88 -46.97 -45.50
CA ASP A 273 9.02 -48.40 -45.90
C ASP A 273 10.32 -48.68 -46.65
#